data_8a0bab1f1890b1e218dab0346969307f
#
_entry.id   8a0bab1f1890b1e218dab0346969307f
#
_cell.length_a   1.000
_cell.length_b   1.000
_cell.length_c   1.000
_cell.angle_alpha   90.00
_cell.angle_beta   90.00
_cell.angle_gamma   90.00
#
_symmetry.space_group_name_H-M   'P 1'
#
loop_
_entity.id
_entity.type
_entity.pdbx_description
1 polymer ?
#
loop_
_entity_poly.entity_id
_entity_poly.type
_entity_poly.pdbx_seq_one_letter_code
_entity_poly.pdbx_strand_id
1 'polypeptide(L)'
;MYSLLVIFFLVMLSTSFAQDNTPDNNSSYDLRDSSLYPSRRIPQHNEFLNNAYPFPAKPRNELELGVKGGLSTVSGDVRSWLPTFGLGIHVRKALGYVFSLRLEYDYLRAKGLNWQPSYTGYAANPVLNRYYSAAAHDPVFYNYRTTIQELSLQGLVTLNNIRFHRSKSGIAIYALGGFGLMTYSTLYNVLDSRTGLPYDYSDIVAQFGAGGFTYSKRKEIRKALKNKLDGSFETLAQRDNSQPSIFGGTPFRPVLVMGAGMEIKLSNRFNIAIEDKVSVTKTDLIDGQEWQETGSPAVHAMTRDYDSYNFLSVGLNYNLGRKAVEPLWWINPLDYAYGEINAPRHMKLPKPVLDDADGDGVTDQFDHEPNTPAGCPVDTHGVSLDTDGDGVPDCRDKEKITPTQCQPVDADGVGKCPDPACCKEINARLDSGGLGTMGRTKCFIGDLPSIVFKGRAVTLNKDGKALAASIADKMRNNPGCKVAVIGYGESSKTAQQLSWDRVNEVIKYLVEKEGINSDRFIFRYGQTGGDENTIDIKDGTGEEGPNTVPAPHPNLRKR
;
A
#
# COMPACT_ATOMS: atom_id res chain seq x y z
N MET A 1 9.68 36.46 8.23
CA MET A 1 10.62 36.16 7.12
C MET A 1 11.53 34.96 7.41
N TYR A 2 12.00 34.73 8.63
CA TYR A 2 12.81 33.53 8.97
C TYR A 2 12.04 32.21 8.97
N SER A 3 10.76 32.20 9.37
CA SER A 3 9.92 31.00 9.39
C SER A 3 9.68 30.43 7.99
N LEU A 4 9.44 31.27 6.99
CA LEU A 4 9.30 30.88 5.58
C LEU A 4 10.59 30.29 5.00
N LEU A 5 11.76 30.79 5.44
CA LEU A 5 13.08 30.30 5.02
C LEU A 5 13.38 28.89 5.60
N VAL A 6 12.96 28.64 6.84
CA VAL A 6 13.12 27.31 7.48
C VAL A 6 12.23 26.27 6.80
N ILE A 7 11.01 26.61 6.43
CA ILE A 7 10.10 25.73 5.69
C ILE A 7 10.65 25.45 4.28
N PHE A 8 11.21 26.46 3.60
CA PHE A 8 11.83 26.29 2.28
C PHE A 8 13.09 25.40 2.34
N PHE A 9 13.89 25.51 3.39
CA PHE A 9 15.07 24.66 3.60
C PHE A 9 14.70 23.21 3.94
N LEU A 10 13.64 22.97 4.71
CA LEU A 10 13.10 21.64 5.01
C LEU A 10 12.49 20.98 3.77
N VAL A 11 11.87 21.73 2.88
CA VAL A 11 11.34 21.22 1.60
C VAL A 11 12.47 20.81 0.65
N MET A 12 13.61 21.52 0.66
CA MET A 12 14.78 21.16 -0.16
C MET A 12 15.53 19.92 0.38
N LEU A 13 15.51 19.66 1.69
CA LEU A 13 16.10 18.46 2.29
C LEU A 13 15.30 17.19 2.01
N SER A 14 14.01 17.30 1.72
CA SER A 14 13.15 16.13 1.44
C SER A 14 13.36 15.51 0.05
N THR A 15 14.15 16.14 -0.83
CA THR A 15 14.43 15.61 -2.18
C THR A 15 15.62 14.64 -2.22
N SER A 16 16.30 14.40 -1.11
CA SER A 16 17.58 13.66 -1.07
C SER A 16 17.51 12.30 -0.35
N PHE A 17 16.37 11.86 0.16
CA PHE A 17 16.29 10.57 0.87
C PHE A 17 15.66 9.47 0.01
N ALA A 18 16.56 8.56 -0.36
CA ALA A 18 16.42 7.14 -0.63
C ALA A 18 15.40 6.70 -1.71
N GLN A 19 15.94 6.47 -2.88
CA GLN A 19 15.47 5.39 -3.74
C GLN A 19 15.82 4.06 -3.10
N ASP A 20 14.87 3.42 -2.46
CA ASP A 20 14.93 1.99 -2.18
C ASP A 20 14.27 1.27 -3.36
N ASN A 21 15.10 0.69 -4.23
CA ASN A 21 14.70 -0.04 -5.43
C ASN A 21 14.34 -1.49 -5.06
N THR A 22 13.35 -1.70 -4.24
CA THR A 22 12.69 -3.01 -4.17
C THR A 22 11.33 -2.92 -4.85
N PRO A 23 11.03 -3.80 -5.82
CA PRO A 23 9.70 -3.86 -6.43
C PRO A 23 8.74 -4.53 -5.44
N ASP A 24 8.37 -3.82 -4.40
CA ASP A 24 7.27 -4.25 -3.53
C ASP A 24 5.94 -3.98 -4.22
N ASN A 25 5.35 -5.03 -4.74
CA ASN A 25 3.98 -5.14 -5.24
C ASN A 25 2.93 -4.93 -4.12
N ASN A 26 3.17 -4.05 -3.16
CA ASN A 26 2.26 -3.80 -2.06
C ASN A 26 1.57 -2.44 -2.23
N SER A 27 0.35 -2.49 -2.77
CA SER A 27 -0.68 -1.51 -2.37
C SER A 27 -0.66 -1.39 -0.84
N SER A 28 -0.80 -0.18 -0.30
CA SER A 28 -0.74 0.09 1.15
C SER A 28 -1.78 -0.71 1.97
N TYR A 29 -2.69 -1.43 1.32
CA TYR A 29 -3.70 -2.32 1.91
C TYR A 29 -4.12 -3.39 0.88
N ASP A 30 -4.58 -4.55 1.37
CA ASP A 30 -5.09 -5.62 0.52
C ASP A 30 -6.50 -5.25 0.02
N LEU A 31 -6.62 -5.04 -1.31
CA LEU A 31 -7.91 -4.76 -1.97
C LEU A 31 -8.92 -5.90 -1.83
N ARG A 32 -8.50 -7.12 -1.52
CA ARG A 32 -9.37 -8.28 -1.35
C ARG A 32 -9.94 -8.41 0.05
N ASP A 33 -9.36 -7.72 1.03
CA ASP A 33 -9.85 -7.76 2.40
C ASP A 33 -11.12 -6.90 2.56
N SER A 34 -12.28 -7.53 2.41
CA SER A 34 -13.58 -6.88 2.59
C SER A 34 -13.79 -6.28 3.98
N SER A 35 -13.01 -6.72 4.99
CA SER A 35 -13.09 -6.19 6.35
C SER A 35 -12.62 -4.74 6.47
N LEU A 36 -11.83 -4.27 5.51
CA LEU A 36 -11.32 -2.90 5.46
C LEU A 36 -12.38 -1.89 4.98
N TYR A 37 -13.49 -2.36 4.43
CA TYR A 37 -14.55 -1.51 3.88
C TYR A 37 -15.72 -1.36 4.86
N PRO A 38 -16.37 -0.18 4.93
CA PRO A 38 -17.62 -0.02 5.67
C PRO A 38 -18.73 -0.85 5.03
N SER A 39 -19.64 -1.41 5.84
CA SER A 39 -20.72 -2.30 5.37
C SER A 39 -21.54 -1.70 4.22
N ARG A 40 -21.80 -0.39 4.26
CA ARG A 40 -22.53 0.33 3.20
C ARG A 40 -21.81 0.37 1.84
N ARG A 41 -20.50 0.08 1.79
CA ARG A 41 -19.66 0.09 0.57
C ARG A 41 -19.27 -1.30 0.10
N ILE A 42 -19.62 -2.34 0.83
CA ILE A 42 -19.38 -3.72 0.43
C ILE A 42 -20.01 -4.05 -0.92
N PRO A 43 -21.26 -3.61 -1.27
CA PRO A 43 -21.80 -3.86 -2.60
C PRO A 43 -20.90 -3.34 -3.71
N GLN A 44 -20.50 -2.06 -3.68
CA GLN A 44 -19.56 -1.47 -4.65
C GLN A 44 -18.21 -2.21 -4.68
N HIS A 45 -17.71 -2.64 -3.52
CA HIS A 45 -16.47 -3.41 -3.44
C HIS A 45 -16.59 -4.77 -4.14
N ASN A 46 -17.71 -5.48 -3.94
CA ASN A 46 -17.97 -6.75 -4.63
C ASN A 46 -18.16 -6.57 -6.13
N GLU A 47 -18.85 -5.51 -6.55
CA GLU A 47 -18.99 -5.16 -7.97
C GLU A 47 -17.61 -4.88 -8.61
N PHE A 48 -16.73 -4.16 -7.92
CA PHE A 48 -15.36 -3.94 -8.36
C PHE A 48 -14.57 -5.25 -8.48
N LEU A 49 -14.63 -6.13 -7.48
CA LEU A 49 -13.95 -7.43 -7.53
C LEU A 49 -14.46 -8.33 -8.66
N ASN A 50 -15.73 -8.17 -9.04
CA ASN A 50 -16.38 -8.90 -10.14
C ASN A 50 -16.23 -8.19 -11.50
N ASN A 51 -15.47 -7.09 -11.57
CA ASN A 51 -15.33 -6.22 -12.75
C ASN A 51 -16.63 -5.61 -13.28
N ALA A 52 -17.66 -5.50 -12.45
CA ALA A 52 -18.92 -4.85 -12.78
C ALA A 52 -18.88 -3.33 -12.52
N TYR A 53 -17.92 -2.85 -11.71
CA TYR A 53 -17.72 -1.44 -11.40
C TYR A 53 -16.24 -1.05 -11.55
N PRO A 54 -15.91 0.09 -12.20
CA PRO A 54 -14.53 0.43 -12.58
C PRO A 54 -13.66 0.92 -11.41
N PHE A 55 -14.24 1.30 -10.27
CA PHE A 55 -13.51 1.90 -9.16
C PHE A 55 -13.63 1.06 -7.88
N PRO A 56 -12.51 0.85 -7.14
CA PRO A 56 -12.57 0.21 -5.84
C PRO A 56 -13.35 1.07 -4.85
N ALA A 57 -14.02 0.44 -3.89
CA ALA A 57 -14.67 1.14 -2.82
C ALA A 57 -13.63 1.87 -1.95
N LYS A 58 -14.01 3.02 -1.39
CA LYS A 58 -13.16 3.77 -0.46
C LYS A 58 -13.05 3.02 0.87
N PRO A 59 -11.85 2.70 1.37
CA PRO A 59 -11.67 1.96 2.62
C PRO A 59 -12.19 2.73 3.85
N ARG A 60 -12.22 2.07 5.00
CA ARG A 60 -12.58 2.69 6.29
C ARG A 60 -11.66 3.86 6.57
N ASN A 61 -12.27 4.88 7.14
CA ASN A 61 -11.63 6.13 7.48
C ASN A 61 -11.94 6.43 8.93
N GLU A 62 -10.97 6.19 9.80
CA GLU A 62 -11.10 6.42 11.23
C GLU A 62 -10.60 7.82 11.61
N LEU A 63 -10.76 8.17 12.89
CA LEU A 63 -10.29 9.44 13.42
C LEU A 63 -8.80 9.35 13.77
N GLU A 64 -8.09 10.45 13.61
CA GLU A 64 -6.76 10.68 14.17
C GLU A 64 -6.89 11.59 15.37
N LEU A 65 -6.22 11.23 16.46
CA LEU A 65 -6.02 12.06 17.65
C LEU A 65 -4.57 12.50 17.68
N GLY A 66 -4.34 13.78 17.96
CA GLY A 66 -2.99 14.31 18.08
C GLY A 66 -2.81 15.18 19.31
N VAL A 67 -1.61 15.13 19.83
CA VAL A 67 -1.11 16.04 20.87
C VAL A 67 0.13 16.74 20.33
N LYS A 68 0.26 18.03 20.57
CA LYS A 68 1.39 18.81 20.09
C LYS A 68 1.90 19.78 21.14
N GLY A 69 3.19 20.04 21.10
CA GLY A 69 3.85 21.03 21.94
C GLY A 69 4.86 21.81 21.12
N GLY A 70 5.08 23.04 21.48
CA GLY A 70 5.97 23.88 20.69
C GLY A 70 6.15 25.28 21.24
N LEU A 71 6.57 26.16 20.36
CA LEU A 71 6.94 27.52 20.64
C LEU A 71 5.89 28.49 20.10
N SER A 72 5.41 29.37 20.97
CA SER A 72 4.46 30.42 20.61
C SER A 72 5.09 31.81 20.67
N THR A 73 4.77 32.64 19.68
CA THR A 73 5.16 34.04 19.62
C THR A 73 3.98 34.91 19.19
N VAL A 74 3.93 36.15 19.70
CA VAL A 74 3.00 37.17 19.21
C VAL A 74 3.77 38.15 18.33
N SER A 75 3.16 38.56 17.24
CA SER A 75 3.63 39.60 16.34
C SER A 75 2.66 40.77 16.42
N GLY A 76 3.09 41.83 17.04
CA GLY A 76 2.42 43.09 17.26
C GLY A 76 3.44 44.18 17.48
N ASP A 77 3.04 45.28 18.09
CA ASP A 77 3.89 46.47 18.37
C ASP A 77 4.97 46.16 19.39
N VAL A 78 4.63 45.41 20.43
CA VAL A 78 5.60 44.90 21.41
C VAL A 78 6.11 43.53 21.00
N ARG A 79 7.26 43.50 20.44
CA ARG A 79 7.87 42.25 19.95
C ARG A 79 8.03 41.21 21.05
N SER A 80 7.60 40.01 20.76
CA SER A 80 7.92 38.81 21.55
C SER A 80 9.41 38.73 21.77
N TRP A 81 9.81 38.59 23.01
CA TRP A 81 11.22 38.61 23.36
C TRP A 81 11.90 37.25 23.19
N LEU A 82 11.21 36.20 23.67
CA LEU A 82 11.56 34.81 23.48
C LEU A 82 10.30 34.03 23.18
N PRO A 83 10.37 33.05 22.29
CA PRO A 83 9.27 32.11 22.13
C PRO A 83 8.96 31.45 23.48
N THR A 84 7.70 31.38 23.82
CA THR A 84 7.22 30.65 24.98
C THR A 84 6.49 29.39 24.57
N PHE A 85 6.20 28.52 25.52
CA PHE A 85 5.60 27.24 25.22
C PHE A 85 4.13 27.35 24.81
N GLY A 86 3.70 26.45 23.94
CA GLY A 86 2.32 26.16 23.60
C GLY A 86 2.04 24.68 23.62
N LEU A 87 0.82 24.32 23.95
CA LEU A 87 0.31 22.95 23.90
C LEU A 87 -0.97 22.92 23.07
N GLY A 88 -1.18 21.85 22.32
CA GLY A 88 -2.38 21.66 21.52
C GLY A 88 -2.82 20.21 21.50
N ILE A 89 -4.11 20.04 21.32
CA ILE A 89 -4.74 18.73 21.07
C ILE A 89 -5.66 18.87 19.86
N HIS A 90 -5.75 17.81 19.05
CA HIS A 90 -6.65 17.84 17.91
C HIS A 90 -7.26 16.50 17.59
N VAL A 91 -8.38 16.56 16.88
CA VAL A 91 -9.03 15.43 16.25
C VAL A 91 -9.14 15.71 14.76
N ARG A 92 -8.65 14.81 13.93
CA ARG A 92 -8.66 14.94 12.47
C ARG A 92 -9.41 13.78 11.83
N LYS A 93 -10.16 14.08 10.78
CA LYS A 93 -10.87 13.10 9.95
C LYS A 93 -10.65 13.39 8.48
N ALA A 94 -10.22 12.38 7.74
CA ALA A 94 -10.13 12.48 6.29
C ALA A 94 -11.51 12.51 5.65
N LEU A 95 -11.77 13.47 4.78
CA LEU A 95 -12.95 13.49 3.90
C LEU A 95 -12.67 12.74 2.60
N GLY A 96 -11.42 12.76 2.18
CA GLY A 96 -10.92 12.14 0.97
C GLY A 96 -9.44 11.80 1.09
N TYR A 97 -8.82 11.53 -0.03
CA TYR A 97 -7.38 11.26 -0.12
C TYR A 97 -6.54 12.54 -0.03
N VAL A 98 -7.13 13.69 -0.34
CA VAL A 98 -6.47 15.00 -0.36
C VAL A 98 -6.95 15.87 0.79
N PHE A 99 -8.26 15.88 1.06
CA PHE A 99 -8.88 16.76 2.03
C PHE A 99 -9.18 16.07 3.35
N SER A 100 -8.89 16.76 4.46
CA SER A 100 -9.30 16.37 5.82
C SER A 100 -9.79 17.56 6.62
N LEU A 101 -10.62 17.30 7.62
CA LEU A 101 -11.06 18.28 8.62
C LEU A 101 -10.37 17.99 9.94
N ARG A 102 -9.98 19.04 10.64
CA ARG A 102 -9.35 19.00 11.97
C ARG A 102 -10.05 19.99 12.90
N LEU A 103 -10.46 19.51 14.05
CA LEU A 103 -10.86 20.33 15.19
C LEU A 103 -9.68 20.37 16.15
N GLU A 104 -9.23 21.56 16.52
CA GLU A 104 -8.02 21.77 17.30
C GLU A 104 -8.26 22.74 18.43
N TYR A 105 -7.73 22.41 19.62
CA TYR A 105 -7.67 23.31 20.76
C TYR A 105 -6.22 23.54 21.15
N ASP A 106 -5.84 24.82 21.25
CA ASP A 106 -4.50 25.25 21.64
C ASP A 106 -4.53 26.12 22.91
N TYR A 107 -3.58 25.85 23.79
CA TYR A 107 -3.23 26.67 24.93
C TYR A 107 -1.84 27.26 24.71
N LEU A 108 -1.76 28.55 24.46
CA LEU A 108 -0.54 29.23 24.10
C LEU A 108 -0.20 30.28 25.16
N ARG A 109 1.07 30.46 25.41
CA ARG A 109 1.59 31.54 26.26
C ARG A 109 2.63 32.32 25.49
N ALA A 110 2.54 33.65 25.50
CA ALA A 110 3.51 34.55 24.88
C ALA A 110 3.99 35.61 25.89
N LYS A 111 5.22 36.09 25.71
CA LYS A 111 5.79 37.19 26.50
C LYS A 111 6.52 38.14 25.57
N GLY A 112 6.34 39.44 25.79
CA GLY A 112 7.07 40.47 25.08
C GLY A 112 7.64 41.54 26.03
N LEU A 113 8.68 42.21 25.53
CA LEU A 113 9.33 43.33 26.21
C LEU A 113 9.84 44.29 25.15
N ASN A 114 9.31 45.50 25.13
CA ASN A 114 9.78 46.56 24.27
C ASN A 114 11.09 47.15 24.85
N TRP A 115 12.03 47.40 24.00
CA TRP A 115 13.32 48.03 24.36
C TRP A 115 13.26 49.55 24.21
N GLN A 116 12.22 50.09 23.56
CA GLN A 116 11.97 51.52 23.41
C GLN A 116 11.04 51.98 24.53
N PRO A 117 11.34 53.08 25.22
CA PRO A 117 10.45 53.67 26.16
C PRO A 117 9.29 54.39 25.44
N SER A 118 8.12 54.34 26.00
CA SER A 118 6.98 55.18 25.66
C SER A 118 6.84 56.26 26.72
N TYR A 119 6.61 57.47 26.28
CA TYR A 119 6.43 58.63 27.16
C TYR A 119 4.99 59.18 27.11
N THR A 120 4.33 59.05 25.97
CA THR A 120 3.00 59.62 25.74
C THR A 120 2.00 58.60 25.23
N GLY A 121 2.46 57.55 24.56
CA GLY A 121 1.60 56.54 23.95
C GLY A 121 0.67 55.82 24.96
N TYR A 122 1.11 55.66 26.20
CA TYR A 122 0.25 55.04 27.24
C TYR A 122 -0.77 56.00 27.88
N ALA A 123 -0.78 57.28 27.51
CA ALA A 123 -1.73 58.24 28.10
C ALA A 123 -3.20 57.84 27.94
N ALA A 124 -3.55 57.22 26.81
CA ALA A 124 -4.87 56.69 26.55
C ALA A 124 -5.11 55.30 27.17
N ASN A 125 -4.06 54.62 27.63
CA ASN A 125 -4.19 53.32 28.26
C ASN A 125 -4.71 53.46 29.70
N PRO A 126 -5.96 53.04 30.02
CA PRO A 126 -6.58 53.30 31.31
C PRO A 126 -5.92 52.51 32.46
N VAL A 127 -5.06 51.55 32.16
CA VAL A 127 -4.35 50.77 33.17
C VAL A 127 -2.98 51.40 33.47
N LEU A 128 -2.16 51.62 32.46
CA LEU A 128 -0.81 52.19 32.66
C LEU A 128 -0.86 53.63 33.16
N ASN A 129 -1.85 54.44 32.72
CA ASN A 129 -2.01 55.83 33.16
C ASN A 129 -2.41 55.97 34.63
N ARG A 130 -2.74 54.86 35.33
CA ARG A 130 -2.96 54.87 36.80
C ARG A 130 -1.66 54.85 37.59
N TYR A 131 -0.62 54.33 36.99
CA TYR A 131 0.68 54.08 37.65
C TYR A 131 1.74 55.07 37.21
N TYR A 132 1.64 55.59 35.98
CA TYR A 132 2.60 56.47 35.36
C TYR A 132 1.95 57.78 34.86
N SER A 133 2.64 58.89 34.93
CA SER A 133 2.11 60.18 34.48
C SER A 133 2.66 60.55 33.10
N ALA A 134 1.85 60.46 32.07
CA ALA A 134 2.23 60.90 30.73
C ALA A 134 2.47 62.39 30.64
N ALA A 135 1.82 63.19 31.49
CA ALA A 135 2.05 64.66 31.62
C ALA A 135 3.42 64.97 32.22
N ALA A 136 3.94 64.11 33.11
CA ALA A 136 5.29 64.21 33.65
C ALA A 136 6.36 63.56 32.73
N HIS A 137 5.99 62.97 31.60
CA HIS A 137 6.81 62.21 30.70
C HIS A 137 7.57 61.04 31.38
N ASP A 138 6.85 60.34 32.29
CA ASP A 138 7.40 59.13 32.91
C ASP A 138 7.67 58.08 31.84
N PRO A 139 8.89 57.50 31.79
CA PRO A 139 9.19 56.45 30.83
C PRO A 139 8.51 55.15 31.20
N VAL A 140 7.84 54.52 30.24
CA VAL A 140 7.22 53.18 30.39
C VAL A 140 7.75 52.25 29.31
N PHE A 141 8.21 51.07 29.71
CA PHE A 141 8.56 50.00 28.76
C PHE A 141 7.45 48.99 28.73
N TYR A 142 6.74 48.94 27.59
CA TYR A 142 5.70 47.94 27.41
C TYR A 142 6.24 46.54 27.56
N ASN A 143 5.61 45.75 28.38
CA ASN A 143 5.91 44.36 28.63
C ASN A 143 4.60 43.61 28.83
N TYR A 144 4.57 42.36 28.42
CA TYR A 144 3.38 41.57 28.57
C TYR A 144 3.66 40.08 28.75
N ARG A 145 2.70 39.41 29.37
CA ARG A 145 2.49 37.98 29.36
C ARG A 145 1.06 37.69 28.98
N THR A 146 0.87 37.12 27.78
CA THR A 146 -0.46 36.78 27.28
C THR A 146 -0.65 35.27 27.26
N THR A 147 -1.82 34.85 27.77
CA THR A 147 -2.30 33.48 27.65
C THR A 147 -3.42 33.47 26.65
N ILE A 148 -3.32 32.65 25.62
CA ILE A 148 -4.30 32.50 24.53
C ILE A 148 -4.85 31.09 24.58
N GLN A 149 -6.17 30.96 24.47
CA GLN A 149 -6.84 29.68 24.26
C GLN A 149 -7.63 29.79 22.96
N GLU A 150 -7.33 28.92 22.01
CA GLU A 150 -7.93 28.90 20.67
C GLU A 150 -8.62 27.59 20.44
N LEU A 151 -9.85 27.62 19.94
CA LEU A 151 -10.54 26.48 19.37
C LEU A 151 -10.79 26.75 17.89
N SER A 152 -10.22 25.95 17.00
CA SER A 152 -10.30 26.17 15.56
C SER A 152 -10.77 24.95 14.80
N LEU A 153 -11.57 25.18 13.76
CA LEU A 153 -11.95 24.19 12.74
C LEU A 153 -11.15 24.47 11.47
N GLN A 154 -10.38 23.50 11.04
CA GLN A 154 -9.40 23.64 9.98
C GLN A 154 -9.64 22.62 8.86
N GLY A 155 -9.52 23.08 7.61
CA GLY A 155 -9.41 22.25 6.43
C GLY A 155 -7.94 22.01 6.11
N LEU A 156 -7.54 20.76 5.87
CA LEU A 156 -6.17 20.40 5.49
C LEU A 156 -6.17 19.83 4.08
N VAL A 157 -5.19 20.24 3.29
CA VAL A 157 -4.92 19.76 1.93
C VAL A 157 -3.57 19.08 1.93
N THR A 158 -3.55 17.76 1.69
CA THR A 158 -2.32 17.00 1.60
C THR A 158 -1.75 17.09 0.19
N LEU A 159 -0.61 17.75 0.04
CA LEU A 159 -0.01 18.07 -1.26
C LEU A 159 0.60 16.84 -1.94
N ASN A 160 1.04 15.85 -1.19
CA ASN A 160 1.63 14.63 -1.72
C ASN A 160 0.68 13.84 -2.63
N ASN A 161 -0.63 13.86 -2.35
CA ASN A 161 -1.63 13.13 -3.12
C ASN A 161 -2.06 13.83 -4.42
N ILE A 162 -1.50 14.99 -4.71
CA ILE A 162 -1.65 15.70 -5.99
C ILE A 162 -0.65 15.15 -7.03
N ARG A 163 0.44 14.52 -6.60
CA ARG A 163 1.43 13.90 -7.49
C ARG A 163 1.04 12.46 -7.77
N PHE A 164 0.76 12.12 -9.03
CA PHE A 164 0.35 10.79 -9.47
C PHE A 164 1.50 9.77 -9.51
N HIS A 165 2.72 10.22 -9.74
CA HIS A 165 3.92 9.38 -9.80
C HIS A 165 4.78 9.64 -8.55
N ARG A 166 4.45 9.03 -7.45
CA ARG A 166 5.29 9.09 -6.26
C ARG A 166 5.71 7.70 -5.82
N SER A 167 6.96 7.58 -5.43
CA SER A 167 7.40 6.47 -4.61
C SER A 167 6.69 6.51 -3.24
N LYS A 168 6.53 5.37 -2.62
CA LYS A 168 6.00 5.24 -1.25
C LYS A 168 6.88 6.05 -0.30
N SER A 169 6.47 7.24 0.09
CA SER A 169 7.25 8.09 1.00
C SER A 169 6.65 8.05 2.39
N GLY A 170 7.50 7.92 3.40
CA GLY A 170 7.10 8.07 4.81
C GLY A 170 6.82 9.51 5.24
N ILE A 171 6.78 10.47 4.29
CA ILE A 171 6.61 11.90 4.56
C ILE A 171 5.39 12.41 3.79
N ALA A 172 4.51 13.15 4.47
CA ALA A 172 3.39 13.86 3.87
C ALA A 172 3.50 15.35 4.21
N ILE A 173 3.33 16.21 3.20
CA ILE A 173 3.31 17.67 3.34
C ILE A 173 1.87 18.13 3.16
N TYR A 174 1.41 19.04 4.02
CA TYR A 174 0.08 19.60 3.95
C TYR A 174 0.07 21.11 4.19
N ALA A 175 -0.93 21.75 3.65
CA ALA A 175 -1.32 23.11 3.99
C ALA A 175 -2.64 23.06 4.75
N LEU A 176 -2.85 24.04 5.63
CA LEU A 176 -4.07 24.17 6.41
C LEU A 176 -4.61 25.58 6.35
N GLY A 177 -5.92 25.68 6.48
CA GLY A 177 -6.64 26.94 6.62
C GLY A 177 -7.95 26.72 7.34
N GLY A 178 -8.36 27.68 8.14
CA GLY A 178 -9.57 27.53 8.93
C GLY A 178 -9.96 28.76 9.70
N PHE A 179 -11.03 28.61 10.46
CA PHE A 179 -11.56 29.63 11.32
C PHE A 179 -11.61 29.11 12.75
N GLY A 180 -11.37 29.99 13.70
CA GLY A 180 -11.38 29.67 15.11
C GLY A 180 -12.00 30.79 15.95
N LEU A 181 -12.08 30.46 17.20
CA LEU A 181 -12.51 31.34 18.26
C LEU A 181 -11.46 31.33 19.35
N MET A 182 -11.02 32.49 19.78
CA MET A 182 -10.02 32.59 20.84
C MET A 182 -10.50 33.41 22.02
N THR A 183 -9.95 33.13 23.17
CA THR A 183 -9.93 33.99 24.34
C THR A 183 -8.51 34.32 24.71
N TYR A 184 -8.26 35.49 25.22
CA TYR A 184 -6.91 35.89 25.65
C TYR A 184 -6.96 36.64 26.98
N SER A 185 -5.87 36.58 27.73
CA SER A 185 -5.61 37.32 28.95
C SER A 185 -4.19 37.85 28.95
N THR A 186 -4.08 39.15 28.84
CA THR A 186 -2.81 39.87 28.84
C THR A 186 -2.57 40.54 30.18
N LEU A 187 -1.38 40.36 30.72
CA LEU A 187 -0.93 40.90 32.00
C LEU A 187 0.34 41.69 31.78
N TYR A 188 0.45 42.83 32.44
CA TYR A 188 1.68 43.63 32.55
C TYR A 188 2.44 43.29 33.84
N ASN A 189 3.73 43.45 33.80
CA ASN A 189 4.59 43.50 34.97
C ASN A 189 4.88 44.98 35.29
N VAL A 190 4.01 45.60 36.10
CA VAL A 190 4.05 47.04 36.43
C VAL A 190 4.58 47.26 37.83
N LEU A 191 4.29 46.39 38.77
CA LEU A 191 4.61 46.52 40.17
C LEU A 191 5.79 45.63 40.56
N ASP A 192 6.72 46.19 41.33
CA ASP A 192 7.75 45.37 41.97
C ASP A 192 7.11 44.57 43.11
N SER A 193 7.14 43.27 43.05
CA SER A 193 6.53 42.34 44.03
C SER A 193 7.10 42.53 45.45
N ARG A 194 8.27 43.11 45.59
CA ARG A 194 8.92 43.40 46.90
C ARG A 194 8.40 44.66 47.56
N THR A 195 8.13 45.70 46.76
CA THR A 195 7.74 47.02 47.26
C THR A 195 6.26 47.33 47.09
N GLY A 196 5.60 46.64 46.13
CA GLY A 196 4.23 46.93 45.72
C GLY A 196 4.08 48.26 44.96
N LEU A 197 5.20 48.92 44.61
CA LEU A 197 5.21 50.19 43.90
C LEU A 197 5.50 49.98 42.40
N PRO A 198 5.06 50.92 41.55
CA PRO A 198 5.39 50.88 40.12
C PRO A 198 6.92 50.97 39.90
N TYR A 199 7.40 50.29 38.84
CA TYR A 199 8.80 50.36 38.48
C TYR A 199 9.17 51.79 38.04
N ASP A 200 10.19 52.38 38.66
CA ASP A 200 10.83 53.60 38.17
C ASP A 200 11.90 53.25 37.16
N TYR A 201 11.77 53.71 35.92
CA TYR A 201 12.71 53.43 34.83
C TYR A 201 13.71 54.59 34.60
N SER A 202 13.76 55.60 35.46
CA SER A 202 14.66 56.74 35.33
C SER A 202 16.13 56.34 35.28
N ASP A 203 16.56 55.32 36.01
CA ASP A 203 17.90 54.74 36.00
C ASP A 203 18.27 54.14 34.63
N ILE A 204 17.33 53.44 34.00
CA ILE A 204 17.51 52.86 32.66
C ILE A 204 17.65 53.99 31.64
N VAL A 205 16.82 55.02 31.74
CA VAL A 205 16.89 56.18 30.84
C VAL A 205 18.18 56.95 31.07
N ALA A 206 18.65 57.12 32.30
CA ALA A 206 19.94 57.75 32.62
C ALA A 206 21.12 56.93 32.08
N GLN A 207 21.09 55.61 32.19
CA GLN A 207 22.15 54.71 31.71
C GLN A 207 22.36 54.81 30.20
N PHE A 208 21.31 54.85 29.40
CA PHE A 208 21.37 54.83 27.95
C PHE A 208 21.32 56.23 27.30
N GLY A 209 20.78 57.22 28.01
CA GLY A 209 20.55 58.59 27.53
C GLY A 209 19.41 58.71 26.52
N ALA A 210 18.89 59.92 26.31
CA ALA A 210 17.72 60.17 25.47
C ALA A 210 17.89 59.72 24.00
N GLY A 211 19.12 59.75 23.47
CA GLY A 211 19.45 59.25 22.11
C GLY A 211 20.01 57.84 22.06
N GLY A 212 20.06 57.12 23.19
CA GLY A 212 20.70 55.82 23.31
C GLY A 212 19.82 54.62 23.02
N PHE A 213 18.51 54.83 22.88
CA PHE A 213 17.57 53.76 22.57
C PHE A 213 17.55 53.43 21.09
N THR A 214 18.66 52.82 20.64
CA THR A 214 18.88 52.45 19.24
C THR A 214 18.73 50.92 19.05
N TYR A 215 18.46 50.52 17.83
CA TYR A 215 18.32 49.09 17.49
C TYR A 215 19.59 48.29 17.80
N SER A 216 20.80 48.90 17.66
CA SER A 216 22.08 48.27 17.98
C SER A 216 22.19 47.89 19.45
N LYS A 217 21.71 48.74 20.37
CA LYS A 217 21.74 48.54 21.82
C LYS A 217 20.56 47.75 22.40
N ARG A 218 19.57 47.36 21.56
CA ARG A 218 18.37 46.70 22.02
C ARG A 218 18.56 45.47 22.92
N LYS A 219 19.66 44.74 22.74
CA LYS A 219 19.98 43.56 23.59
C LYS A 219 20.43 43.99 24.99
N GLU A 220 21.21 45.02 25.08
CA GLU A 220 21.71 45.58 26.34
C GLU A 220 20.56 46.19 27.15
N ILE A 221 19.74 47.01 26.47
CA ILE A 221 18.54 47.63 27.09
C ILE A 221 17.60 46.53 27.63
N ARG A 222 17.30 45.53 26.84
CA ARG A 222 16.47 44.41 27.29
C ARG A 222 17.09 43.63 28.45
N LYS A 223 18.42 43.51 28.49
CA LYS A 223 19.12 42.88 29.61
C LYS A 223 18.98 43.70 30.90
N ALA A 224 19.17 45.03 30.79
CA ALA A 224 18.97 45.94 31.92
C ALA A 224 17.53 45.91 32.44
N LEU A 225 16.53 46.02 31.55
CA LEU A 225 15.10 45.89 31.90
C LEU A 225 14.79 44.53 32.58
N LYS A 226 15.36 43.45 32.10
CA LYS A 226 15.17 42.15 32.73
C LYS A 226 15.72 42.05 34.14
N ASN A 227 16.87 42.65 34.38
CA ASN A 227 17.44 42.63 35.71
C ASN A 227 16.62 43.48 36.70
N LYS A 228 15.84 44.42 36.17
CA LYS A 228 14.96 45.30 36.98
C LYS A 228 13.59 44.66 37.22
N LEU A 229 13.00 44.03 36.21
CA LEU A 229 11.68 43.42 36.26
C LEU A 229 11.75 42.04 36.97
N ASP A 230 10.83 41.77 37.87
CA ASP A 230 10.76 40.51 38.63
C ASP A 230 10.00 39.39 37.89
N GLY A 231 9.30 39.73 36.81
CA GLY A 231 8.55 38.75 35.99
C GLY A 231 7.25 38.24 36.61
N SER A 232 6.68 38.93 37.59
CA SER A 232 5.43 38.56 38.30
C SER A 232 4.21 38.64 37.38
N PHE A 233 4.13 39.67 36.52
CA PHE A 233 2.99 39.94 35.63
C PHE A 233 1.66 39.89 36.37
N GLU A 234 1.48 40.84 37.23
CA GLU A 234 0.38 40.93 38.20
C GLU A 234 -0.76 41.84 37.77
N THR A 235 -0.49 42.78 36.83
CA THR A 235 -1.46 43.80 36.46
C THR A 235 -2.19 43.43 35.18
N LEU A 236 -3.51 43.31 35.24
CA LEU A 236 -4.32 43.02 34.08
C LEU A 236 -4.25 44.18 33.07
N ALA A 237 -3.86 43.88 31.83
CA ALA A 237 -3.80 44.84 30.74
C ALA A 237 -5.19 45.38 30.35
N GLN A 238 -5.18 46.43 29.55
CA GLN A 238 -6.41 46.97 28.96
C GLN A 238 -7.18 45.87 28.23
N ARG A 239 -8.51 45.89 28.40
CA ARG A 239 -9.44 45.01 27.72
C ARG A 239 -10.43 45.81 26.89
N ASP A 240 -10.83 45.26 25.79
CA ASP A 240 -11.96 45.76 25.04
C ASP A 240 -13.27 45.28 25.71
N ASN A 241 -13.88 46.16 26.51
CA ASN A 241 -15.11 45.88 27.25
C ASN A 241 -16.37 45.86 26.36
N SER A 242 -16.24 46.23 25.08
CA SER A 242 -17.36 46.24 24.13
C SER A 242 -17.65 44.86 23.54
N GLN A 243 -16.79 43.89 23.79
CA GLN A 243 -16.86 42.55 23.18
C GLN A 243 -17.47 41.50 24.12
N PRO A 244 -18.17 40.49 23.57
CA PRO A 244 -18.68 39.39 24.38
C PRO A 244 -17.54 38.71 25.15
N SER A 245 -17.75 38.44 26.42
CA SER A 245 -16.82 37.72 27.27
C SER A 245 -17.35 36.33 27.60
N ILE A 246 -16.48 35.35 27.62
CA ILE A 246 -16.75 33.96 27.99
C ILE A 246 -15.86 33.60 29.19
N PHE A 247 -16.36 32.78 30.14
CA PHE A 247 -15.58 32.24 31.27
C PHE A 247 -14.69 33.25 32.00
N GLY A 248 -15.26 33.97 32.95
CA GLY A 248 -14.50 34.86 33.84
C GLY A 248 -14.12 36.21 33.23
N GLY A 249 -14.84 36.68 32.21
CA GLY A 249 -14.69 38.04 31.68
C GLY A 249 -13.51 38.16 30.67
N THR A 250 -13.01 37.05 30.10
CA THR A 250 -12.00 37.14 29.03
C THR A 250 -12.64 37.48 27.69
N PRO A 251 -12.06 38.40 26.90
CA PRO A 251 -12.58 38.77 25.59
C PRO A 251 -12.60 37.58 24.64
N PHE A 252 -13.65 37.49 23.84
CA PHE A 252 -13.84 36.46 22.84
C PHE A 252 -13.67 37.05 21.44
N ARG A 253 -12.79 36.45 20.63
CA ARG A 253 -12.47 36.98 19.29
C ARG A 253 -12.48 35.86 18.23
N PRO A 254 -12.99 36.11 17.03
CA PRO A 254 -12.79 35.27 15.90
C PRO A 254 -11.32 35.34 15.41
N VAL A 255 -10.80 34.22 14.92
CA VAL A 255 -9.47 34.16 14.34
C VAL A 255 -9.52 33.44 12.99
N LEU A 256 -8.68 33.90 12.08
CA LEU A 256 -8.36 33.20 10.83
C LEU A 256 -7.05 32.46 11.03
N VAL A 257 -7.09 31.16 10.75
CA VAL A 257 -5.94 30.27 10.96
C VAL A 257 -5.40 29.83 9.61
N MET A 258 -4.10 29.87 9.43
CA MET A 258 -3.41 29.34 8.25
C MET A 258 -2.05 28.76 8.65
N GLY A 259 -1.59 27.78 7.86
CA GLY A 259 -0.30 27.18 8.16
C GLY A 259 0.07 26.07 7.18
N ALA A 260 1.19 25.48 7.49
CA ALA A 260 1.71 24.34 6.75
C ALA A 260 2.43 23.39 7.70
N GLY A 261 2.44 22.13 7.35
CA GLY A 261 3.10 21.12 8.15
C GLY A 261 3.62 19.96 7.31
N MET A 262 4.42 19.16 7.99
CA MET A 262 4.98 17.92 7.46
C MET A 262 4.73 16.81 8.47
N GLU A 263 4.20 15.71 8.00
CA GLU A 263 4.03 14.50 8.79
C GLU A 263 5.06 13.46 8.38
N ILE A 264 5.66 12.79 9.37
CA ILE A 264 6.61 11.70 9.21
C ILE A 264 5.96 10.44 9.78
N LYS A 265 5.78 9.44 8.96
CA LYS A 265 5.17 8.18 9.33
C LYS A 265 6.15 7.34 10.15
N LEU A 266 5.77 7.00 11.38
CA LEU A 266 6.52 6.07 12.23
C LEU A 266 6.00 4.63 12.10
N SER A 267 4.69 4.50 12.00
CA SER A 267 3.99 3.23 11.82
C SER A 267 2.62 3.47 11.18
N ASN A 268 1.84 2.41 10.94
CA ASN A 268 0.46 2.57 10.44
C ASN A 268 -0.46 3.31 11.43
N ARG A 269 -0.06 3.40 12.72
CA ARG A 269 -0.85 4.04 13.78
C ARG A 269 -0.27 5.34 14.30
N PHE A 270 1.04 5.54 14.21
CA PHE A 270 1.72 6.71 14.74
C PHE A 270 2.42 7.49 13.65
N ASN A 271 2.26 8.80 13.71
CA ASN A 271 3.04 9.74 12.92
C ASN A 271 3.48 10.94 13.78
N ILE A 272 4.58 11.56 13.41
CA ILE A 272 5.06 12.83 13.99
C ILE A 272 4.75 13.92 12.99
N ALA A 273 4.16 15.02 13.47
CA ALA A 273 3.91 16.22 12.68
C ALA A 273 4.81 17.37 13.16
N ILE A 274 5.37 18.10 12.21
CA ILE A 274 6.01 19.40 12.45
C ILE A 274 5.16 20.44 11.72
N GLU A 275 4.64 21.42 12.45
CA GLU A 275 3.66 22.37 11.91
C GLU A 275 4.00 23.79 12.34
N ASP A 276 3.90 24.72 11.41
CA ASP A 276 3.94 26.16 11.66
C ASP A 276 2.56 26.76 11.33
N LYS A 277 1.91 27.31 12.35
CA LYS A 277 0.55 27.86 12.30
C LYS A 277 0.57 29.33 12.66
N VAL A 278 -0.05 30.14 11.84
CA VAL A 278 -0.27 31.57 12.08
C VAL A 278 -1.76 31.80 12.26
N SER A 279 -2.11 32.50 13.34
CA SER A 279 -3.48 32.92 13.65
C SER A 279 -3.54 34.44 13.59
N VAL A 280 -4.40 34.95 12.71
CA VAL A 280 -4.63 36.37 12.50
C VAL A 280 -5.90 36.76 13.19
N THR A 281 -5.83 37.81 14.01
CA THR A 281 -6.95 38.28 14.81
C THR A 281 -7.39 39.67 14.39
N LYS A 282 -8.51 40.12 14.90
CA LYS A 282 -8.97 41.49 14.76
C LYS A 282 -8.95 42.17 16.13
N THR A 283 -7.82 42.12 16.83
CA THR A 283 -7.56 42.81 18.08
C THR A 283 -6.10 43.21 18.17
N ASP A 284 -5.81 44.31 18.84
CA ASP A 284 -4.50 44.93 19.04
C ASP A 284 -4.13 44.95 20.54
N LEU A 285 -4.74 44.03 21.31
CA LEU A 285 -4.58 43.99 22.77
C LEU A 285 -3.90 42.68 23.24
N ILE A 286 -3.42 41.86 22.32
CA ILE A 286 -2.73 40.60 22.67
C ILE A 286 -1.34 40.92 23.21
N ASP A 287 -0.67 41.87 22.61
CA ASP A 287 0.65 42.33 23.05
C ASP A 287 0.59 43.44 24.10
N GLY A 288 -0.65 43.90 24.43
CA GLY A 288 -0.91 44.91 25.44
C GLY A 288 -0.70 46.34 25.00
N GLN A 289 -0.35 46.60 23.75
CA GLN A 289 -0.19 47.96 23.23
C GLN A 289 -1.18 48.22 22.09
N GLU A 290 -2.07 49.22 22.27
CA GLU A 290 -3.04 49.66 21.29
C GLU A 290 -2.77 51.09 20.81
N TRP A 291 -1.94 51.83 21.57
CA TRP A 291 -1.73 53.24 21.36
C TRP A 291 -0.25 53.53 20.98
N GLN A 292 -0.09 54.26 19.88
CA GLN A 292 1.26 54.64 19.42
C GLN A 292 1.79 55.91 20.11
N GLU A 293 3.07 56.10 20.05
CA GLU A 293 3.75 57.28 20.53
C GLU A 293 3.46 58.49 19.62
N THR A 294 2.91 59.58 20.16
CA THR A 294 2.47 60.76 19.38
C THR A 294 3.26 62.02 19.69
N GLY A 295 4.18 61.98 20.65
CA GLY A 295 4.94 63.11 21.11
C GLY A 295 4.15 64.11 21.99
N SER A 296 2.85 63.92 22.18
CA SER A 296 2.03 64.72 23.09
C SER A 296 0.99 63.83 23.82
N PRO A 297 0.92 63.92 25.14
CA PRO A 297 -0.05 63.11 25.91
C PRO A 297 -1.52 63.50 25.67
N ALA A 298 -1.79 64.62 25.02
CA ALA A 298 -3.12 65.06 24.65
C ALA A 298 -3.62 64.48 23.29
N VAL A 299 -2.71 63.93 22.50
CA VAL A 299 -3.01 63.34 21.19
C VAL A 299 -2.96 61.83 21.31
N HIS A 300 -4.08 61.19 21.06
CA HIS A 300 -4.21 59.74 21.10
C HIS A 300 -4.34 59.22 19.67
N ALA A 301 -3.48 58.29 19.26
CA ALA A 301 -3.55 57.59 17.99
C ALA A 301 -3.42 56.11 18.26
N MET A 302 -4.34 55.33 17.69
CA MET A 302 -4.25 53.87 17.73
C MET A 302 -3.16 53.39 16.78
N THR A 303 -2.57 52.25 17.10
CA THR A 303 -1.69 51.53 16.20
C THR A 303 -2.49 51.07 14.98
N ARG A 304 -1.78 50.84 13.87
CA ARG A 304 -2.43 50.59 12.59
C ARG A 304 -2.75 49.10 12.36
N ASP A 305 -1.95 48.23 12.94
CA ASP A 305 -1.94 46.82 12.62
C ASP A 305 -2.51 45.99 13.76
N TYR A 306 -3.34 44.98 13.43
CA TYR A 306 -3.83 44.03 14.40
C TYR A 306 -2.80 42.99 14.76
N ASP A 307 -2.85 42.45 15.96
CA ASP A 307 -1.97 41.39 16.43
C ASP A 307 -2.22 40.07 15.72
N SER A 308 -1.16 39.35 15.51
CA SER A 308 -1.18 37.96 15.09
C SER A 308 -0.27 37.12 15.98
N TYR A 309 -0.49 35.83 16.01
CA TYR A 309 0.40 34.93 16.75
C TYR A 309 0.76 33.71 15.93
N ASN A 310 1.93 33.18 16.21
CA ASN A 310 2.49 32.02 15.53
C ASN A 310 2.72 30.90 16.54
N PHE A 311 2.46 29.68 16.10
CA PHE A 311 2.71 28.47 16.87
C PHE A 311 3.48 27.45 16.03
N LEU A 312 4.78 27.37 16.28
CA LEU A 312 5.64 26.33 15.72
C LEU A 312 5.63 25.13 16.65
N SER A 313 5.13 24.00 16.19
CA SER A 313 4.86 22.83 17.02
C SER A 313 5.40 21.54 16.45
N VAL A 314 5.67 20.58 17.34
CA VAL A 314 5.91 19.18 17.05
C VAL A 314 4.82 18.37 17.75
N GLY A 315 4.16 17.50 17.00
CA GLY A 315 3.04 16.70 17.49
C GLY A 315 3.26 15.22 17.29
N LEU A 316 2.63 14.42 18.13
CA LEU A 316 2.49 12.98 17.98
C LEU A 316 1.02 12.69 17.72
N ASN A 317 0.75 12.02 16.62
CA ASN A 317 -0.59 11.67 16.18
C ASN A 317 -0.80 10.16 16.25
N TYR A 318 -2.00 9.77 16.65
CA TYR A 318 -2.44 8.39 16.78
C TYR A 318 -3.70 8.13 15.96
N ASN A 319 -3.63 7.16 15.05
CA ASN A 319 -4.76 6.75 14.23
C ASN A 319 -5.63 5.74 14.98
N LEU A 320 -6.88 6.10 15.22
CA LEU A 320 -7.87 5.24 15.87
C LEU A 320 -8.36 4.14 14.93
N GLY A 321 -8.93 3.08 15.53
CA GLY A 321 -9.60 2.00 14.80
C GLY A 321 -8.85 0.69 14.79
N ARG A 322 -9.60 -0.40 14.93
CA ARG A 322 -9.06 -1.78 14.93
C ARG A 322 -8.79 -2.30 13.52
N LYS A 323 -9.65 -1.92 12.56
CA LYS A 323 -9.63 -2.36 11.16
C LYS A 323 -9.29 -1.23 10.21
N ALA A 324 -8.88 -0.07 10.74
CA ALA A 324 -8.39 1.02 9.91
C ALA A 324 -7.03 0.63 9.36
N VAL A 325 -6.91 0.80 8.07
CA VAL A 325 -5.64 0.84 7.37
C VAL A 325 -4.95 2.16 7.75
N GLU A 326 -4.05 2.62 6.96
CA GLU A 326 -3.51 3.98 7.06
C GLU A 326 -4.61 5.03 6.82
N PRO A 327 -4.49 6.24 7.39
CA PRO A 327 -5.33 7.36 7.00
C PRO A 327 -5.32 7.60 5.49
N LEU A 328 -6.44 8.02 4.94
CA LEU A 328 -6.59 8.12 3.48
C LEU A 328 -5.58 9.07 2.81
N TRP A 329 -5.06 10.07 3.52
CA TRP A 329 -4.04 10.97 2.95
C TRP A 329 -2.65 10.34 2.78
N TRP A 330 -2.42 9.15 3.35
CA TRP A 330 -1.22 8.34 3.09
C TRP A 330 -1.38 7.43 1.87
N ILE A 331 -2.63 7.13 1.47
CA ILE A 331 -2.96 6.22 0.40
C ILE A 331 -2.99 6.99 -0.93
N ASN A 332 -2.26 6.51 -1.93
CA ASN A 332 -2.43 7.01 -3.29
C ASN A 332 -3.66 6.35 -3.93
N PRO A 333 -4.68 7.10 -4.35
CA PRO A 333 -5.89 6.54 -4.95
C PRO A 333 -5.65 5.83 -6.29
N LEU A 334 -4.49 6.04 -6.93
CA LEU A 334 -4.12 5.41 -8.20
C LEU A 334 -3.26 4.16 -8.05
N ASP A 335 -2.82 3.80 -6.83
CA ASP A 335 -1.98 2.62 -6.61
C ASP A 335 -2.63 1.34 -7.16
N TYR A 336 -3.97 1.22 -7.07
CA TYR A 336 -4.70 0.09 -7.63
C TYR A 336 -4.59 0.04 -9.16
N ALA A 337 -4.69 1.19 -9.85
CA ALA A 337 -4.63 1.26 -11.30
C ALA A 337 -3.24 0.87 -11.83
N TYR A 338 -2.19 1.38 -11.18
CA TYR A 338 -0.82 0.99 -11.51
C TYR A 338 -0.53 -0.47 -11.16
N GLY A 339 -1.08 -0.98 -10.06
CA GLY A 339 -1.00 -2.39 -9.69
C GLY A 339 -1.64 -3.30 -10.74
N GLU A 340 -2.81 -2.91 -11.28
CA GLU A 340 -3.49 -3.65 -12.33
C GLU A 340 -2.78 -3.56 -13.69
N ILE A 341 -2.16 -2.42 -14.02
CA ILE A 341 -1.37 -2.26 -15.26
C ILE A 341 -0.11 -3.13 -15.21
N ASN A 342 0.59 -3.16 -14.06
CA ASN A 342 1.84 -3.90 -13.91
C ASN A 342 1.64 -5.41 -13.74
N ALA A 343 0.55 -5.82 -13.10
CA ALA A 343 0.19 -7.22 -12.86
C ALA A 343 -1.33 -7.39 -12.93
N PRO A 344 -1.90 -7.48 -14.14
CA PRO A 344 -3.35 -7.54 -14.33
C PRO A 344 -3.96 -8.75 -13.61
N ARG A 345 -4.80 -8.48 -12.61
CA ARG A 345 -5.53 -9.51 -11.86
C ARG A 345 -7.03 -9.46 -12.09
N HIS A 346 -7.55 -8.27 -12.33
CA HIS A 346 -8.97 -7.99 -12.52
C HIS A 346 -9.28 -7.52 -13.95
N MET A 347 -8.27 -7.15 -14.72
CA MET A 347 -8.44 -6.71 -16.09
C MET A 347 -8.84 -7.90 -16.97
N LYS A 348 -10.00 -7.84 -17.58
CA LYS A 348 -10.38 -8.76 -18.64
C LYS A 348 -9.78 -8.23 -19.94
N LEU A 349 -8.66 -8.79 -20.31
CA LEU A 349 -8.16 -8.57 -21.66
C LEU A 349 -9.15 -9.22 -22.64
N PRO A 350 -9.56 -8.54 -23.72
CA PRO A 350 -10.30 -9.19 -24.77
C PRO A 350 -9.45 -10.36 -25.26
N LYS A 351 -10.06 -11.55 -25.33
CA LYS A 351 -9.41 -12.67 -25.99
C LYS A 351 -9.16 -12.24 -27.43
N PRO A 352 -7.94 -12.33 -27.96
CA PRO A 352 -7.74 -12.14 -29.38
C PRO A 352 -8.62 -13.16 -30.11
N VAL A 353 -9.57 -12.68 -30.85
CA VAL A 353 -10.33 -13.47 -31.80
C VAL A 353 -9.44 -13.48 -33.04
N LEU A 354 -8.79 -14.62 -33.26
CA LEU A 354 -8.04 -14.84 -34.49
C LEU A 354 -9.01 -15.48 -35.48
N ASP A 355 -9.02 -14.97 -36.69
CA ASP A 355 -9.86 -15.51 -37.76
C ASP A 355 -9.34 -16.92 -38.12
N ASP A 356 -10.26 -17.86 -38.28
CA ASP A 356 -10.10 -19.27 -38.65
C ASP A 356 -11.24 -19.56 -39.60
N ALA A 357 -10.97 -19.43 -40.92
CA ALA A 357 -11.98 -19.36 -41.96
C ALA A 357 -12.65 -20.70 -42.25
N ASP A 358 -11.92 -21.81 -42.10
CA ASP A 358 -12.44 -23.16 -42.37
C ASP A 358 -12.74 -23.98 -41.09
N GLY A 359 -12.33 -23.43 -39.92
CA GLY A 359 -12.67 -24.00 -38.61
C GLY A 359 -11.87 -25.25 -38.26
N ASP A 360 -10.66 -25.39 -38.78
CA ASP A 360 -9.79 -26.54 -38.53
C ASP A 360 -9.00 -26.42 -37.22
N GLY A 361 -9.01 -25.23 -36.56
CA GLY A 361 -8.34 -24.92 -35.30
C GLY A 361 -6.99 -24.25 -35.46
N VAL A 362 -6.53 -23.98 -36.69
CA VAL A 362 -5.36 -23.17 -37.01
C VAL A 362 -5.84 -21.84 -37.59
N THR A 363 -5.25 -20.75 -37.15
CA THR A 363 -5.69 -19.41 -37.59
C THR A 363 -5.21 -19.11 -39.00
N ASP A 364 -5.96 -18.34 -39.79
CA ASP A 364 -5.66 -17.97 -41.19
C ASP A 364 -4.23 -17.49 -41.43
N GLN A 365 -3.58 -16.92 -40.39
CA GLN A 365 -2.21 -16.40 -40.46
C GLN A 365 -1.14 -17.50 -40.48
N PHE A 366 -1.44 -18.67 -39.94
CA PHE A 366 -0.54 -19.79 -39.79
C PHE A 366 -1.01 -21.02 -40.57
N ASP A 367 -2.18 -20.90 -41.21
CA ASP A 367 -2.78 -21.96 -41.99
C ASP A 367 -2.18 -22.02 -43.42
N HIS A 368 -1.64 -23.15 -43.76
CA HIS A 368 -1.06 -23.45 -45.07
C HIS A 368 -2.05 -24.10 -46.04
N GLU A 369 -3.20 -24.60 -45.54
CA GLU A 369 -4.29 -25.18 -46.34
C GLU A 369 -5.62 -24.48 -46.02
N PRO A 370 -5.88 -23.24 -46.54
CA PRO A 370 -6.96 -22.38 -46.16
C PRO A 370 -8.39 -22.93 -46.42
N ASN A 371 -8.53 -24.16 -46.86
CA ASN A 371 -9.82 -24.81 -47.10
C ASN A 371 -9.73 -26.29 -46.69
N THR A 372 -9.28 -26.58 -45.51
CA THR A 372 -9.23 -27.95 -44.98
C THR A 372 -10.63 -28.57 -44.95
N PRO A 373 -10.81 -29.79 -45.45
CA PRO A 373 -12.11 -30.43 -45.40
C PRO A 373 -12.61 -30.62 -43.99
N ALA A 374 -13.91 -30.25 -43.74
CA ALA A 374 -14.50 -30.26 -42.43
C ALA A 374 -14.33 -31.64 -41.74
N GLY A 375 -13.76 -31.61 -40.53
CA GLY A 375 -13.54 -32.81 -39.71
C GLY A 375 -12.27 -33.57 -40.01
N CYS A 376 -11.41 -33.08 -40.91
CA CYS A 376 -10.06 -33.63 -41.09
C CYS A 376 -9.14 -33.19 -39.97
N PRO A 377 -8.38 -34.08 -39.35
CA PRO A 377 -7.32 -33.70 -38.43
C PRO A 377 -6.18 -33.05 -39.22
N VAL A 378 -5.66 -31.94 -38.68
CA VAL A 378 -4.57 -31.17 -39.32
C VAL A 378 -3.31 -31.17 -38.47
N ASP A 379 -2.21 -30.79 -39.04
CA ASP A 379 -0.96 -30.51 -38.34
C ASP A 379 -0.96 -29.11 -37.72
N THR A 380 0.16 -28.66 -37.15
CA THR A 380 0.32 -27.36 -36.53
C THR A 380 0.27 -26.18 -37.54
N HIS A 381 0.20 -26.45 -38.82
CA HIS A 381 0.15 -25.49 -39.91
C HIS A 381 -1.15 -25.54 -40.72
N GLY A 382 -2.18 -26.23 -40.21
CA GLY A 382 -3.47 -26.34 -40.88
C GLY A 382 -3.50 -27.35 -42.05
N VAL A 383 -2.41 -28.08 -42.29
CA VAL A 383 -2.38 -29.04 -43.38
C VAL A 383 -2.97 -30.37 -42.95
N SER A 384 -3.89 -30.89 -43.77
CA SER A 384 -4.55 -32.17 -43.54
C SER A 384 -3.53 -33.28 -43.35
N LEU A 385 -3.68 -34.07 -42.29
CA LEU A 385 -2.79 -35.20 -42.04
C LEU A 385 -2.93 -36.27 -43.12
N ASP A 386 -1.82 -36.73 -43.66
CA ASP A 386 -1.67 -37.86 -44.57
C ASP A 386 -0.57 -38.76 -43.99
N THR A 387 -1.00 -39.85 -43.32
CA THR A 387 -0.12 -40.67 -42.46
C THR A 387 0.88 -41.50 -43.26
N ASP A 388 0.54 -41.90 -44.48
CA ASP A 388 1.42 -42.76 -45.33
C ASP A 388 1.97 -42.06 -46.58
N GLY A 389 1.54 -40.80 -46.80
CA GLY A 389 2.05 -39.93 -47.86
C GLY A 389 1.60 -40.40 -49.26
N ASP A 390 0.44 -41.00 -49.37
CA ASP A 390 -0.10 -41.49 -50.64
C ASP A 390 -0.88 -40.42 -51.42
N GLY A 391 -1.10 -39.24 -50.81
CA GLY A 391 -1.78 -38.07 -51.40
C GLY A 391 -3.28 -38.00 -51.09
N VAL A 392 -3.81 -38.90 -50.28
CA VAL A 392 -5.19 -38.87 -49.77
C VAL A 392 -5.21 -38.56 -48.28
N PRO A 393 -5.81 -37.47 -47.80
CA PRO A 393 -5.85 -37.14 -46.38
C PRO A 393 -6.50 -38.24 -45.54
N ASP A 394 -5.96 -38.48 -44.33
CA ASP A 394 -6.44 -39.49 -43.36
C ASP A 394 -7.94 -39.52 -43.10
N CYS A 395 -8.60 -38.37 -43.25
CA CYS A 395 -10.04 -38.22 -43.06
C CYS A 395 -10.89 -38.76 -44.21
N ARG A 396 -10.31 -38.89 -45.41
CA ARG A 396 -10.91 -39.44 -46.61
C ARG A 396 -10.35 -40.79 -46.97
N ASP A 397 -9.20 -41.14 -46.41
CA ASP A 397 -8.48 -42.35 -46.65
C ASP A 397 -9.12 -43.54 -45.94
N LYS A 398 -9.51 -44.57 -46.70
CA LYS A 398 -10.04 -45.83 -46.21
C LYS A 398 -8.94 -46.82 -45.78
N GLU A 399 -7.72 -46.63 -46.28
CA GLU A 399 -6.57 -47.50 -45.95
C GLU A 399 -5.39 -46.63 -45.49
N LYS A 400 -5.50 -46.03 -44.28
CA LYS A 400 -4.59 -45.04 -43.69
C LYS A 400 -3.12 -45.42 -43.64
N ILE A 401 -2.76 -46.62 -44.01
CA ILE A 401 -1.40 -47.11 -44.11
C ILE A 401 -1.31 -48.04 -45.33
N THR A 402 -1.18 -47.46 -46.50
CA THR A 402 -1.02 -48.21 -47.75
C THR A 402 0.45 -48.57 -47.95
N PRO A 403 0.78 -49.87 -48.04
CA PRO A 403 2.18 -50.27 -48.32
C PRO A 403 2.68 -49.69 -49.65
N THR A 404 3.90 -49.18 -49.67
CA THR A 404 4.51 -48.52 -50.84
C THR A 404 4.45 -49.36 -52.12
N GLN A 405 4.43 -50.69 -51.99
CA GLN A 405 4.31 -51.62 -53.11
C GLN A 405 2.91 -51.74 -53.69
N CYS A 406 1.92 -51.13 -53.01
CA CYS A 406 0.50 -51.10 -53.38
C CYS A 406 0.09 -49.79 -54.04
N GLN A 407 1.01 -48.84 -54.14
CA GLN A 407 0.81 -47.58 -54.85
C GLN A 407 0.89 -47.75 -56.37
N PRO A 408 0.17 -46.94 -57.15
CA PRO A 408 -0.65 -45.82 -56.77
C PRO A 408 -2.01 -46.25 -56.22
N VAL A 409 -2.56 -45.39 -55.27
CA VAL A 409 -3.87 -45.60 -54.64
C VAL A 409 -5.03 -45.07 -55.50
N ASP A 410 -6.25 -45.45 -55.18
CA ASP A 410 -7.45 -44.87 -55.81
C ASP A 410 -7.87 -43.57 -55.09
N ALA A 411 -9.00 -42.99 -55.48
CA ALA A 411 -9.49 -41.73 -54.90
C ALA A 411 -9.93 -41.86 -53.42
N ASP A 412 -10.04 -43.04 -52.89
CA ASP A 412 -10.37 -43.39 -51.49
C ASP A 412 -9.13 -43.83 -50.68
N GLY A 413 -7.92 -43.72 -51.22
CA GLY A 413 -6.65 -44.08 -50.56
C GLY A 413 -6.37 -45.59 -50.55
N VAL A 414 -7.15 -46.38 -51.27
CA VAL A 414 -6.98 -47.85 -51.26
C VAL A 414 -6.00 -48.29 -52.32
N GLY A 415 -4.91 -48.92 -51.89
CA GLY A 415 -3.84 -49.42 -52.74
C GLY A 415 -4.15 -50.82 -53.33
N LYS A 416 -3.76 -51.01 -54.60
CA LYS A 416 -3.86 -52.31 -55.24
C LYS A 416 -2.58 -53.08 -55.13
N CYS A 417 -2.44 -53.88 -54.09
CA CYS A 417 -1.25 -54.66 -53.85
C CYS A 417 -1.11 -55.79 -54.85
N PRO A 418 0.12 -56.05 -55.40
CA PRO A 418 0.42 -57.26 -56.08
C PRO A 418 0.42 -58.40 -55.07
N ASP A 419 -0.18 -59.53 -55.46
CA ASP A 419 -0.26 -60.74 -54.59
C ASP A 419 1.15 -61.11 -54.08
N PRO A 420 1.40 -61.08 -52.75
CA PRO A 420 2.68 -61.50 -52.20
C PRO A 420 2.99 -62.94 -52.53
N ALA A 421 4.27 -63.24 -52.81
CA ALA A 421 4.72 -64.60 -53.11
C ALA A 421 4.36 -65.63 -52.03
N CYS A 422 4.25 -65.19 -50.77
CA CYS A 422 3.74 -66.01 -49.64
C CYS A 422 2.26 -66.34 -49.74
N CYS A 423 1.42 -65.53 -50.33
CA CYS A 423 0.00 -65.84 -50.52
C CYS A 423 -0.24 -66.85 -51.60
N LYS A 424 0.58 -66.84 -52.64
CA LYS A 424 0.62 -67.95 -53.66
C LYS A 424 0.97 -69.27 -53.02
N GLU A 425 1.89 -69.26 -52.06
CA GLU A 425 2.35 -70.45 -51.36
C GLU A 425 1.32 -70.93 -50.28
N ILE A 426 0.65 -70.00 -49.65
CA ILE A 426 -0.42 -70.26 -48.68
C ILE A 426 -1.69 -70.73 -49.37
N ASN A 427 -2.09 -70.13 -50.47
CA ASN A 427 -3.21 -70.60 -51.26
C ASN A 427 -2.95 -72.02 -51.81
N ALA A 428 -1.71 -72.36 -52.23
CA ALA A 428 -1.32 -73.69 -52.62
C ALA A 428 -1.29 -74.66 -51.44
N ARG A 429 -1.08 -74.23 -50.20
CA ARG A 429 -1.16 -75.04 -48.97
C ARG A 429 -2.54 -75.18 -48.42
N LEU A 430 -3.42 -74.21 -48.62
CA LEU A 430 -4.86 -74.28 -48.24
C LEU A 430 -5.60 -75.32 -49.05
N ASP A 431 -5.26 -75.47 -50.32
CA ASP A 431 -5.80 -76.50 -51.19
C ASP A 431 -5.28 -77.96 -50.84
N SER A 432 -4.23 -78.07 -49.96
CA SER A 432 -3.70 -79.31 -49.48
C SER A 432 -4.01 -79.72 -48.04
N GLY A 433 -4.96 -79.06 -47.34
CA GLY A 433 -5.61 -79.50 -46.11
C GLY A 433 -4.70 -79.70 -44.88
N GLY A 434 -4.18 -78.67 -44.28
CA GLY A 434 -3.40 -78.79 -43.04
C GLY A 434 -3.49 -77.55 -42.12
N LEU A 435 -4.49 -77.49 -41.26
CA LEU A 435 -4.58 -76.47 -40.22
C LEU A 435 -4.11 -77.07 -38.89
N GLY A 436 -2.92 -76.67 -38.44
CA GLY A 436 -2.38 -76.95 -37.10
C GLY A 436 -2.45 -75.70 -36.22
N THR A 437 -3.11 -75.82 -35.09
CA THR A 437 -3.26 -74.86 -33.98
C THR A 437 -1.96 -74.16 -33.59
N MET A 438 -1.95 -72.86 -33.61
CA MET A 438 -0.99 -72.05 -32.83
C MET A 438 -1.75 -71.23 -31.73
N GLY A 439 -1.44 -71.62 -30.51
CA GLY A 439 -1.89 -70.96 -29.33
C GLY A 439 -0.97 -69.83 -28.88
N ARG A 440 -1.57 -69.01 -28.00
CA ARG A 440 -1.04 -68.00 -27.09
C ARG A 440 -0.65 -66.66 -27.72
N THR A 441 -1.57 -65.76 -27.62
CA THR A 441 -1.35 -64.32 -27.71
C THR A 441 -0.30 -63.89 -26.70
N LYS A 442 0.91 -63.52 -27.17
CA LYS A 442 1.86 -62.74 -26.39
C LYS A 442 1.23 -61.37 -26.13
N CYS A 443 1.16 -60.97 -24.85
CA CYS A 443 0.76 -59.63 -24.49
C CYS A 443 1.73 -58.61 -25.10
N PHE A 444 1.20 -57.52 -25.67
CA PHE A 444 1.98 -56.37 -26.15
C PHE A 444 1.26 -55.09 -25.74
N ILE A 445 1.65 -54.51 -24.58
CA ILE A 445 1.01 -53.29 -24.04
C ILE A 445 1.71 -52.01 -24.58
N GLY A 446 2.86 -52.16 -25.25
CA GLY A 446 3.65 -51.04 -25.74
C GLY A 446 4.28 -50.18 -24.63
N ASP A 447 4.89 -49.06 -25.02
CA ASP A 447 5.51 -48.14 -24.07
C ASP A 447 4.45 -47.39 -23.22
N LEU A 448 4.67 -47.36 -21.92
CA LEU A 448 3.81 -46.67 -20.96
C LEU A 448 4.47 -45.38 -20.45
N PRO A 449 3.75 -44.29 -20.31
CA PRO A 449 4.32 -43.04 -19.85
C PRO A 449 4.72 -43.07 -18.37
N SER A 450 5.80 -42.38 -18.02
CA SER A 450 6.24 -42.19 -16.63
C SER A 450 5.48 -41.02 -15.98
N ILE A 451 5.24 -41.10 -14.67
CA ILE A 451 4.55 -40.04 -13.89
C ILE A 451 5.55 -39.31 -13.04
N VAL A 452 5.57 -37.96 -13.17
CA VAL A 452 6.52 -37.09 -12.45
C VAL A 452 5.78 -36.37 -11.29
N PHE A 453 6.41 -36.43 -10.11
CA PHE A 453 5.95 -35.72 -8.90
C PHE A 453 6.84 -34.48 -8.63
N LYS A 454 6.25 -33.41 -8.10
CA LYS A 454 6.99 -32.19 -7.77
C LYS A 454 7.48 -32.20 -6.32
N GLY A 455 8.78 -32.09 -6.11
CA GLY A 455 9.38 -32.02 -4.80
C GLY A 455 8.99 -33.19 -3.87
N ARG A 456 8.41 -32.94 -2.72
CA ARG A 456 7.98 -33.97 -1.76
C ARG A 456 6.49 -34.39 -1.89
N ALA A 457 5.84 -33.98 -2.97
CA ALA A 457 4.44 -34.36 -3.19
C ALA A 457 4.28 -35.88 -3.35
N VAL A 458 3.21 -36.40 -2.79
CA VAL A 458 2.81 -37.81 -2.88
C VAL A 458 1.53 -37.95 -3.70
N THR A 459 0.67 -36.92 -3.73
CA THR A 459 -0.60 -36.95 -4.46
C THR A 459 -0.42 -36.65 -5.94
N LEU A 460 -1.18 -37.33 -6.79
CA LEU A 460 -1.19 -37.09 -8.23
C LEU A 460 -1.76 -35.71 -8.57
N ASN A 461 -0.99 -34.91 -9.32
CA ASN A 461 -1.45 -33.65 -9.89
C ASN A 461 -2.40 -33.92 -11.09
N LYS A 462 -2.90 -32.85 -11.73
CA LYS A 462 -3.82 -32.96 -12.86
C LYS A 462 -3.21 -33.74 -14.03
N ASP A 463 -1.95 -33.46 -14.35
CA ASP A 463 -1.23 -34.11 -15.44
C ASP A 463 -0.94 -35.59 -15.12
N GLY A 464 -0.50 -35.88 -13.89
CA GLY A 464 -0.31 -37.24 -13.41
C GLY A 464 -1.57 -38.11 -13.45
N LYS A 465 -2.74 -37.52 -13.17
CA LYS A 465 -4.03 -38.21 -13.31
C LYS A 465 -4.40 -38.48 -14.75
N ALA A 466 -4.12 -37.55 -15.66
CA ALA A 466 -4.34 -37.76 -17.10
C ALA A 466 -3.45 -38.89 -17.67
N LEU A 467 -2.19 -38.91 -17.25
CA LEU A 467 -1.26 -40.00 -17.62
C LEU A 467 -1.71 -41.35 -17.05
N ALA A 468 -2.17 -41.38 -15.79
CA ALA A 468 -2.70 -42.60 -15.17
C ALA A 468 -3.95 -43.12 -15.91
N ALA A 469 -4.85 -42.22 -16.32
CA ALA A 469 -6.01 -42.61 -17.15
C ALA A 469 -5.60 -43.24 -18.49
N SER A 470 -4.60 -42.64 -19.17
CA SER A 470 -4.05 -43.21 -20.42
C SER A 470 -3.45 -44.59 -20.22
N ILE A 471 -2.74 -44.81 -19.10
CA ILE A 471 -2.20 -46.16 -18.75
C ILE A 471 -3.36 -47.13 -18.52
N ALA A 472 -4.39 -46.71 -17.81
CA ALA A 472 -5.58 -47.54 -17.55
C ALA A 472 -6.28 -47.96 -18.86
N ASP A 473 -6.39 -47.07 -19.84
CA ASP A 473 -6.99 -47.37 -21.14
C ASP A 473 -6.17 -48.41 -21.90
N LYS A 474 -4.83 -48.30 -21.92
CA LYS A 474 -3.95 -49.33 -22.52
C LYS A 474 -4.08 -50.65 -21.80
N MET A 475 -4.20 -50.64 -20.47
CA MET A 475 -4.43 -51.85 -19.68
C MET A 475 -5.81 -52.47 -19.92
N ARG A 476 -6.86 -51.68 -20.12
CA ARG A 476 -8.21 -52.19 -20.46
C ARG A 476 -8.22 -52.88 -21.81
N ASN A 477 -7.53 -52.29 -22.78
CA ASN A 477 -7.44 -52.85 -24.14
C ASN A 477 -6.57 -54.11 -24.20
N ASN A 478 -5.71 -54.37 -23.20
CA ASN A 478 -4.83 -55.52 -23.11
C ASN A 478 -5.05 -56.31 -21.81
N PRO A 479 -6.17 -57.02 -21.64
CA PRO A 479 -6.59 -57.59 -20.36
C PRO A 479 -5.63 -58.68 -19.81
N GLY A 480 -4.81 -59.32 -20.65
CA GLY A 480 -3.83 -60.31 -20.23
C GLY A 480 -2.50 -59.76 -19.75
N CYS A 481 -2.25 -58.45 -19.85
CA CYS A 481 -0.97 -57.86 -19.51
C CYS A 481 -0.87 -57.45 -18.03
N LYS A 482 0.30 -57.58 -17.44
CA LYS A 482 0.67 -57.06 -16.13
C LYS A 482 1.60 -55.86 -16.30
N VAL A 483 1.62 -54.95 -15.34
CA VAL A 483 2.41 -53.71 -15.36
C VAL A 483 3.21 -53.56 -14.07
N ALA A 484 4.50 -53.33 -14.19
CA ALA A 484 5.38 -53.00 -13.07
C ALA A 484 5.38 -51.47 -12.84
N VAL A 485 5.04 -51.02 -11.62
CA VAL A 485 5.11 -49.63 -11.18
C VAL A 485 6.35 -49.46 -10.32
N ILE A 486 7.30 -48.68 -10.80
CA ILE A 486 8.67 -48.62 -10.31
C ILE A 486 8.97 -47.20 -9.76
N GLY A 487 9.30 -47.12 -8.47
CA GLY A 487 9.73 -45.89 -7.82
C GLY A 487 11.20 -45.97 -7.40
N TYR A 488 11.92 -44.87 -7.55
CA TYR A 488 13.34 -44.75 -7.23
C TYR A 488 13.57 -44.07 -5.88
N GLY A 489 14.74 -44.22 -5.26
CA GLY A 489 15.06 -43.57 -3.98
C GLY A 489 15.66 -44.55 -2.97
N GLU A 490 16.77 -45.17 -3.27
CA GLU A 490 17.51 -46.04 -2.35
C GLU A 490 18.33 -45.26 -1.32
N SER A 491 18.66 -44.00 -1.58
CA SER A 491 19.67 -43.19 -0.89
C SER A 491 19.43 -42.97 0.60
N SER A 492 18.18 -42.99 1.07
CA SER A 492 17.84 -42.77 2.49
C SER A 492 16.50 -43.38 2.86
N LYS A 493 16.29 -43.60 4.18
CA LYS A 493 14.99 -44.06 4.73
C LYS A 493 13.82 -43.15 4.32
N THR A 494 14.07 -41.86 4.19
CA THR A 494 13.07 -40.87 3.75
C THR A 494 12.77 -41.02 2.27
N ALA A 495 13.80 -41.22 1.44
CA ALA A 495 13.64 -41.43 0.01
C ALA A 495 12.92 -42.77 -0.29
N GLN A 496 13.26 -43.83 0.40
CA GLN A 496 12.57 -45.11 0.32
C GLN A 496 11.08 -45.01 0.68
N GLN A 497 10.78 -44.32 1.77
CA GLN A 497 9.36 -44.10 2.17
C GLN A 497 8.62 -43.25 1.16
N LEU A 498 9.23 -42.19 0.64
CA LEU A 498 8.61 -41.32 -0.37
C LEU A 498 8.38 -42.08 -1.69
N SER A 499 9.33 -42.88 -2.11
CA SER A 499 9.21 -43.78 -3.27
C SER A 499 8.03 -44.74 -3.09
N TRP A 500 7.94 -45.37 -1.92
CA TRP A 500 6.84 -46.28 -1.59
C TRP A 500 5.50 -45.57 -1.63
N ASP A 501 5.40 -44.39 -0.99
CA ASP A 501 4.16 -43.59 -0.92
C ASP A 501 3.66 -43.22 -2.32
N ARG A 502 4.55 -42.88 -3.24
CA ARG A 502 4.23 -42.51 -4.64
C ARG A 502 3.78 -43.69 -5.47
N VAL A 503 4.48 -44.81 -5.38
CA VAL A 503 4.09 -46.08 -6.07
C VAL A 503 2.73 -46.53 -5.58
N ASN A 504 2.49 -46.47 -4.25
CA ASN A 504 1.21 -46.82 -3.66
C ASN A 504 0.08 -45.89 -4.13
N GLU A 505 0.34 -44.60 -4.24
CA GLU A 505 -0.66 -43.63 -4.72
C GLU A 505 -1.04 -43.87 -6.18
N VAL A 506 -0.05 -44.16 -7.05
CA VAL A 506 -0.31 -44.46 -8.46
C VAL A 506 -1.14 -45.72 -8.61
N ILE A 507 -0.75 -46.82 -7.95
CA ILE A 507 -1.48 -48.10 -8.01
C ILE A 507 -2.89 -47.92 -7.41
N LYS A 508 -3.00 -47.24 -6.27
CA LYS A 508 -4.29 -46.94 -5.64
C LYS A 508 -5.21 -46.14 -6.57
N TYR A 509 -4.71 -45.14 -7.25
CA TYR A 509 -5.49 -44.36 -8.21
C TYR A 509 -5.96 -45.23 -9.38
N LEU A 510 -5.09 -46.05 -9.95
CA LEU A 510 -5.43 -46.98 -11.07
C LEU A 510 -6.48 -48.03 -10.64
N VAL A 511 -6.42 -48.51 -9.40
CA VAL A 511 -7.37 -49.50 -8.88
C VAL A 511 -8.70 -48.81 -8.49
N GLU A 512 -8.64 -47.76 -7.66
CA GLU A 512 -9.88 -47.18 -7.06
C GLU A 512 -10.61 -46.22 -8.00
N LYS A 513 -9.91 -45.51 -8.88
CA LYS A 513 -10.51 -44.52 -9.77
C LYS A 513 -10.66 -45.03 -11.19
N GLU A 514 -9.72 -45.79 -11.67
CA GLU A 514 -9.74 -46.30 -13.04
C GLU A 514 -10.26 -47.75 -13.14
N GLY A 515 -10.49 -48.43 -12.01
CA GLY A 515 -11.11 -49.75 -11.96
C GLY A 515 -10.25 -50.91 -12.49
N ILE A 516 -8.92 -50.78 -12.51
CA ILE A 516 -8.02 -51.85 -12.93
C ILE A 516 -7.80 -52.85 -11.79
N ASN A 517 -7.85 -54.15 -12.09
CA ASN A 517 -7.65 -55.18 -11.07
C ASN A 517 -6.24 -55.08 -10.45
N SER A 518 -6.15 -55.09 -9.13
CA SER A 518 -4.92 -55.01 -8.35
C SER A 518 -3.88 -56.11 -8.71
N ASP A 519 -4.32 -57.29 -9.10
CA ASP A 519 -3.43 -58.40 -9.42
C ASP A 519 -2.64 -58.23 -10.74
N ARG A 520 -2.96 -57.15 -11.44
CA ARG A 520 -2.27 -56.76 -12.67
C ARG A 520 -1.09 -55.85 -12.45
N PHE A 521 -0.81 -55.45 -11.21
CA PHE A 521 0.31 -54.60 -10.86
C PHE A 521 1.43 -55.33 -10.16
N ILE A 522 2.66 -54.93 -10.41
CA ILE A 522 3.85 -55.34 -9.65
C ILE A 522 4.39 -54.09 -8.95
N PHE A 523 4.46 -54.15 -7.63
CA PHE A 523 4.86 -53.04 -6.77
C PHE A 523 6.38 -53.04 -6.56
N ARG A 524 7.08 -52.02 -7.08
CA ARG A 524 8.53 -51.88 -6.90
C ARG A 524 8.85 -50.46 -6.40
N TYR A 525 9.50 -50.32 -5.25
CA TYR A 525 9.93 -49.04 -4.68
C TYR A 525 11.38 -49.06 -4.32
N GLY A 526 12.00 -47.87 -4.10
CA GLY A 526 13.38 -47.75 -3.63
C GLY A 526 14.41 -48.31 -4.59
N GLN A 527 14.14 -48.34 -5.89
CA GLN A 527 15.05 -48.86 -6.90
C GLN A 527 16.18 -47.87 -7.18
N THR A 528 17.30 -48.41 -7.73
CA THR A 528 18.47 -47.65 -8.20
C THR A 528 18.32 -47.24 -9.66
N GLY A 529 19.08 -46.24 -10.09
CA GLY A 529 19.29 -45.92 -11.52
C GLY A 529 18.21 -45.04 -12.16
N GLY A 530 17.29 -44.45 -11.38
CA GLY A 530 16.28 -43.51 -11.90
C GLY A 530 16.13 -42.25 -11.06
N ASP A 531 15.33 -41.29 -11.54
CA ASP A 531 15.04 -40.05 -10.83
C ASP A 531 14.05 -40.28 -9.68
N GLU A 532 14.41 -39.89 -8.48
CA GLU A 532 13.58 -40.01 -7.27
C GLU A 532 12.18 -39.37 -7.41
N ASN A 533 12.01 -38.40 -8.31
CA ASN A 533 10.73 -37.75 -8.55
C ASN A 533 9.86 -38.41 -9.62
N THR A 534 10.35 -39.45 -10.26
CA THR A 534 9.66 -40.13 -11.36
C THR A 534 9.21 -41.51 -10.94
N ILE A 535 8.00 -41.88 -11.32
CA ILE A 535 7.50 -43.26 -11.24
C ILE A 535 7.40 -43.79 -12.66
N ASP A 536 8.21 -44.80 -12.95
CA ASP A 536 8.20 -45.49 -14.24
C ASP A 536 7.18 -46.61 -14.23
N ILE A 537 6.53 -46.78 -15.37
CA ILE A 537 5.53 -47.82 -15.57
C ILE A 537 5.94 -48.61 -16.80
N LYS A 538 6.17 -49.89 -16.59
CA LYS A 538 6.70 -50.79 -17.64
C LYS A 538 5.87 -52.05 -17.79
N ASP A 539 5.97 -52.68 -18.96
CA ASP A 539 5.38 -54.01 -19.13
C ASP A 539 6.04 -54.99 -18.17
N GLY A 540 5.22 -55.59 -17.32
CA GLY A 540 5.60 -56.60 -16.33
C GLY A 540 5.03 -57.98 -16.66
N THR A 541 4.59 -58.17 -17.90
CA THR A 541 3.97 -59.45 -18.31
C THR A 541 4.99 -60.58 -18.31
N GLY A 542 4.72 -61.57 -17.51
CA GLY A 542 5.64 -62.69 -17.29
C GLY A 542 6.64 -62.48 -16.14
N GLU A 543 6.57 -61.33 -15.49
CA GLU A 543 7.31 -61.11 -14.26
C GLU A 543 6.49 -61.47 -13.03
N GLU A 544 7.13 -62.01 -12.00
CA GLU A 544 6.49 -62.27 -10.71
C GLU A 544 6.87 -61.18 -9.71
N GLY A 545 5.90 -60.71 -8.94
CA GLY A 545 6.13 -59.72 -7.90
C GLY A 545 4.82 -59.43 -7.14
N PRO A 546 4.93 -58.90 -5.92
CA PRO A 546 3.79 -58.55 -5.11
C PRO A 546 3.07 -57.33 -5.70
N ASN A 547 1.74 -57.32 -5.64
CA ASN A 547 0.91 -56.17 -5.99
C ASN A 547 0.78 -55.19 -4.85
N THR A 548 1.18 -55.54 -3.63
CA THR A 548 1.15 -54.75 -2.42
C THR A 548 2.35 -55.08 -1.55
N VAL A 549 3.00 -54.05 -1.00
CA VAL A 549 4.16 -54.21 -0.11
C VAL A 549 3.94 -53.35 1.13
N PRO A 550 4.21 -53.83 2.36
CA PRO A 550 4.13 -52.98 3.57
C PRO A 550 5.07 -51.78 3.48
N ALA A 551 4.63 -50.65 4.09
CA ALA A 551 5.46 -49.44 4.10
C ALA A 551 6.78 -49.71 4.83
N PRO A 552 7.95 -49.33 4.26
CA PRO A 552 9.24 -49.62 4.85
C PRO A 552 9.52 -48.84 6.12
N HIS A 553 9.00 -47.61 6.22
CA HIS A 553 9.24 -46.71 7.34
C HIS A 553 7.97 -45.99 7.78
N PRO A 554 6.95 -46.69 8.30
CA PRO A 554 5.61 -46.09 8.58
C PRO A 554 5.64 -44.96 9.60
N ASN A 555 6.64 -44.90 10.48
CA ASN A 555 6.80 -43.82 11.48
C ASN A 555 7.22 -42.48 10.88
N LEU A 556 7.74 -42.43 9.66
CA LEU A 556 8.10 -41.20 8.94
C LEU A 556 6.88 -40.49 8.32
N ARG A 557 5.70 -41.15 8.31
CA ARG A 557 4.43 -40.59 7.84
C ARG A 557 3.74 -39.64 8.84
N LYS A 558 4.18 -39.61 10.10
CA LYS A 558 3.53 -38.85 11.19
C LYS A 558 4.11 -37.44 11.35
N ARG A 559 4.41 -36.73 10.25
CA ARG A 559 4.73 -35.28 10.36
C ARG A 559 3.99 -34.45 9.33
#